data_0562c2c3cc0d5b1b3866b8bc44c52bc0
#
_entry.id   0562c2c3cc0d5b1b3866b8bc44c52bc0
#
_cell.length_a   1.000
_cell.length_b   1.000
_cell.length_c   1.000
_cell.angle_alpha   90.00
_cell.angle_beta   90.00
_cell.angle_gamma   90.00
#
_symmetry.space_group_name_H-M   'P 1'
#
loop_
_entity.id
_entity.type
_entity.pdbx_description
1 polymer ?
#
loop_
_entity_poly.entity_id
_entity_poly.type
_entity_poly.pdbx_seq_one_letter_code
_entity_poly.pdbx_strand_id
1 'polypeptide(L)'
;MAESFIARTKIFFSVTARVGEKGKCLFPPPFFFTVLFCQRGAYNRGINEEGEWTRMVNKKTISHLQQLIGKLPPALAGQLEALPESCWDSLQEIRLQEGREIWLIFPGKMLSIGQVIPNGKTVSREEIEQSFAALCDYSVHTFLPQIVHGFLTIQGGHRIGLGGTAVVQDGKVTSIRELSSLNIRLARKQDNPEEVEKIGRSLFDRGLCSVLIAGEPGSGKTTLLRALAFFLSQRWRVTVVDERGEIVDRGLLSLGGCLDVLRGYPKPAGILQAVRTLSPQVVICDELGTLAETEQLLQAVNCGVRFVASIHAGSLEELFRRPQFQLLQKEKAFEKVLLLRGADLPGQAAGIFEIEDWERQVEG
;
A
#
# COMPACT_ATOMS: atom_id res chain seq x y z
N MET A 1 -16.35 -19.72 40.98
CA MET A 1 -17.82 -19.66 40.84
C MET A 1 -18.18 -18.25 40.43
N ALA A 2 -18.49 -18.04 39.18
CA ALA A 2 -19.34 -16.99 38.66
C ALA A 2 -19.57 -17.29 37.19
N GLU A 3 -20.71 -17.88 36.93
CA GLU A 3 -21.20 -18.24 35.59
C GLU A 3 -21.76 -17.03 34.87
N SER A 4 -21.47 -17.02 33.59
CA SER A 4 -22.25 -16.65 32.42
C SER A 4 -23.51 -15.82 32.60
N PHE A 5 -23.60 -14.74 31.80
CA PHE A 5 -24.86 -14.29 31.24
C PHE A 5 -24.64 -13.84 29.79
N ILE A 6 -24.92 -14.76 28.86
CA ILE A 6 -25.12 -14.45 27.47
C ILE A 6 -26.61 -14.21 27.25
N ALA A 7 -27.03 -12.95 27.22
CA ALA A 7 -28.37 -12.57 26.79
C ALA A 7 -28.42 -12.50 25.25
N ARG A 8 -28.97 -13.53 24.62
CA ARG A 8 -29.35 -13.55 23.20
C ARG A 8 -30.66 -12.81 23.03
N THR A 9 -30.66 -11.60 22.54
CA THR A 9 -31.88 -10.93 22.09
C THR A 9 -32.14 -11.27 20.63
N LYS A 10 -33.02 -12.22 20.37
CA LYS A 10 -33.59 -12.49 19.05
C LYS A 10 -34.70 -11.48 18.80
N ILE A 11 -34.52 -10.60 17.81
CA ILE A 11 -35.62 -9.76 17.33
C ILE A 11 -36.20 -10.48 16.11
N PHE A 12 -37.44 -10.96 16.25
CA PHE A 12 -38.22 -11.51 15.13
C PHE A 12 -39.00 -10.38 14.47
N PHE A 13 -38.77 -10.15 13.20
CA PHE A 13 -39.72 -9.42 12.37
C PHE A 13 -40.64 -10.43 11.69
N SER A 14 -41.91 -10.43 12.05
CA SER A 14 -42.94 -11.14 11.31
C SER A 14 -43.41 -10.26 10.16
N VAL A 15 -43.11 -10.67 8.93
CA VAL A 15 -43.75 -10.10 7.75
C VAL A 15 -44.97 -10.93 7.46
N THR A 16 -46.18 -10.39 7.76
CA THR A 16 -47.44 -10.97 7.35
C THR A 16 -47.61 -10.76 5.85
N ALA A 17 -47.48 -11.84 5.09
CA ALA A 17 -47.84 -11.85 3.68
C ALA A 17 -49.39 -11.87 3.57
N ARG A 18 -50.00 -10.91 2.86
CA ARG A 18 -51.39 -10.99 2.46
C ARG A 18 -51.51 -12.05 1.38
N VAL A 19 -52.30 -13.06 1.65
CA VAL A 19 -52.69 -14.08 0.67
C VAL A 19 -53.89 -13.53 -0.10
N GLY A 20 -53.74 -13.43 -1.42
CA GLY A 20 -54.84 -13.06 -2.31
C GLY A 20 -55.76 -14.26 -2.54
N GLU A 21 -57.00 -14.00 -2.86
CA GLU A 21 -58.15 -14.95 -2.93
C GLU A 21 -58.05 -16.11 -3.95
N LYS A 22 -56.87 -16.40 -4.55
CA LYS A 22 -56.71 -17.52 -5.53
C LYS A 22 -55.51 -18.44 -5.25
N GLY A 23 -55.04 -18.56 -4.04
CA GLY A 23 -54.17 -19.67 -3.60
C GLY A 23 -52.87 -19.92 -4.37
N LYS A 24 -52.35 -18.98 -5.16
CA LYS A 24 -51.04 -19.11 -5.81
C LYS A 24 -50.04 -18.12 -5.18
N CYS A 25 -49.00 -18.67 -4.55
CA CYS A 25 -47.85 -17.88 -4.09
C CYS A 25 -47.11 -17.29 -5.30
N LEU A 26 -47.04 -15.96 -5.36
CA LEU A 26 -46.40 -15.19 -6.44
C LEU A 26 -44.91 -14.94 -6.23
N PHE A 27 -44.33 -15.44 -5.14
CA PHE A 27 -42.88 -15.24 -4.83
C PHE A 27 -42.20 -16.55 -4.46
N PRO A 28 -40.98 -16.77 -4.90
CA PRO A 28 -40.18 -17.92 -4.47
C PRO A 28 -39.90 -17.86 -2.95
N PRO A 29 -39.59 -19.00 -2.31
CA PRO A 29 -39.36 -19.05 -0.86
C PRO A 29 -38.27 -18.10 -0.41
N PRO A 30 -38.39 -17.54 0.81
CA PRO A 30 -37.49 -16.51 1.27
C PRO A 30 -36.08 -17.06 1.44
N PHE A 31 -35.13 -16.42 0.79
CA PHE A 31 -33.72 -16.55 1.14
C PHE A 31 -33.52 -16.02 2.56
N PHE A 32 -33.00 -16.85 3.44
CA PHE A 32 -32.55 -16.41 4.76
C PHE A 32 -31.30 -15.54 4.61
N PHE A 33 -31.46 -14.23 4.63
CA PHE A 33 -30.36 -13.32 4.85
C PHE A 33 -30.08 -13.28 6.36
N THR A 34 -29.02 -13.93 6.78
CA THR A 34 -28.47 -13.70 8.12
C THR A 34 -27.72 -12.38 8.10
N VAL A 35 -28.40 -11.30 8.46
CA VAL A 35 -27.72 -10.01 8.71
C VAL A 35 -27.04 -10.11 10.06
N LEU A 36 -25.73 -10.33 10.05
CA LEU A 36 -24.91 -10.16 11.26
C LEU A 36 -24.83 -8.66 11.59
N PHE A 37 -25.64 -8.21 12.56
CA PHE A 37 -25.41 -6.92 13.19
C PHE A 37 -24.15 -7.01 14.04
N CYS A 38 -23.04 -6.45 13.54
CA CYS A 38 -21.87 -6.20 14.36
C CYS A 38 -22.24 -5.13 15.39
N GLN A 39 -22.33 -5.53 16.66
CA GLN A 39 -22.59 -4.59 17.77
C GLN A 39 -21.45 -3.57 17.83
N ARG A 40 -21.80 -2.29 17.94
CA ARG A 40 -20.87 -1.14 18.11
C ARG A 40 -19.89 -1.27 19.28
N GLY A 41 -20.01 -2.29 20.12
CA GLY A 41 -19.14 -2.52 21.29
C GLY A 41 -17.87 -3.33 21.01
N ALA A 42 -17.75 -4.04 19.87
CA ALA A 42 -16.57 -4.86 19.57
C ALA A 42 -15.49 -4.09 18.78
N TYR A 43 -15.84 -2.95 18.19
CA TYR A 43 -14.92 -2.15 17.37
C TYR A 43 -13.92 -1.30 18.17
N ASN A 44 -14.18 -1.06 19.46
CA ASN A 44 -13.27 -0.26 20.30
C ASN A 44 -12.14 -1.05 20.97
N ARG A 45 -12.04 -2.37 20.78
CA ARG A 45 -10.97 -3.16 21.41
C ARG A 45 -9.65 -3.21 20.61
N GLY A 46 -9.63 -2.74 19.38
CA GLY A 46 -8.44 -2.84 18.52
C GLY A 46 -7.43 -1.69 18.63
N ILE A 47 -7.74 -0.63 19.37
CA ILE A 47 -6.95 0.62 19.35
C ILE A 47 -6.33 0.98 20.71
N ASN A 48 -6.68 0.28 21.78
CA ASN A 48 -6.27 0.67 23.14
C ASN A 48 -4.97 0.02 23.67
N GLU A 49 -4.28 -0.78 22.87
CA GLU A 49 -2.98 -1.32 23.26
C GLU A 49 -1.90 -0.90 22.26
N GLU A 50 -1.20 0.21 22.55
CA GLU A 50 -0.07 0.77 21.79
C GLU A 50 1.02 -0.26 21.44
N GLY A 51 1.09 -1.39 22.16
CA GLY A 51 2.02 -2.47 21.90
C GLY A 51 1.58 -3.54 20.90
N GLU A 52 0.29 -3.74 20.66
CA GLU A 52 -0.18 -4.83 19.77
C GLU A 52 0.01 -4.52 18.30
N TRP A 53 -0.23 -3.27 17.89
CA TRP A 53 -0.06 -2.88 16.50
C TRP A 53 1.41 -2.90 16.08
N THR A 54 2.31 -2.36 16.90
CA THR A 54 3.77 -2.39 16.69
C THR A 54 4.30 -3.82 16.59
N ARG A 55 3.84 -4.73 17.48
CA ARG A 55 4.20 -6.16 17.42
C ARG A 55 3.66 -6.85 16.18
N MET A 56 2.43 -6.50 15.74
CA MET A 56 1.82 -7.10 14.55
C MET A 56 2.54 -6.66 13.26
N VAL A 57 2.95 -5.40 13.16
CA VAL A 57 3.71 -4.86 12.03
C VAL A 57 5.11 -5.47 11.97
N ASN A 58 5.84 -5.53 13.07
CA ASN A 58 7.18 -6.13 13.13
C ASN A 58 7.16 -7.63 12.79
N LYS A 59 6.23 -8.39 13.36
CA LYS A 59 6.06 -9.82 13.06
C LYS A 59 5.77 -10.08 11.58
N LYS A 60 5.05 -9.19 10.90
CA LYS A 60 4.76 -9.31 9.46
C LYS A 60 5.93 -8.93 8.55
N THR A 61 6.75 -7.96 8.93
CA THR A 61 7.94 -7.60 8.15
C THR A 61 8.91 -8.77 8.04
N ILE A 62 9.15 -9.47 9.14
CA ILE A 62 9.96 -10.70 9.18
C ILE A 62 9.29 -11.79 8.31
N SER A 63 7.97 -11.93 8.37
CA SER A 63 7.21 -12.88 7.54
C SER A 63 7.37 -12.63 6.03
N HIS A 64 7.39 -11.39 5.56
CA HIS A 64 7.55 -11.08 4.13
C HIS A 64 8.96 -11.36 3.62
N LEU A 65 9.98 -11.06 4.43
CA LEU A 65 11.37 -11.42 4.10
C LEU A 65 11.55 -12.94 4.05
N GLN A 66 10.97 -13.68 5.00
CA GLN A 66 10.99 -15.15 4.99
C GLN A 66 10.27 -15.72 3.76
N GLN A 67 9.14 -15.14 3.35
CA GLN A 67 8.45 -15.54 2.13
C GLN A 67 9.27 -15.25 0.87
N LEU A 68 9.97 -14.12 0.81
CA LEU A 68 10.88 -13.78 -0.28
C LEU A 68 12.03 -14.79 -0.36
N ILE A 69 12.71 -15.05 0.77
CA ILE A 69 13.82 -15.99 0.84
C ILE A 69 13.36 -17.41 0.47
N GLY A 70 12.19 -17.82 0.95
CA GLY A 70 11.61 -19.14 0.64
C GLY A 70 11.24 -19.35 -0.83
N LYS A 71 11.21 -18.29 -1.65
CA LYS A 71 11.07 -18.39 -3.12
C LYS A 71 12.40 -18.61 -3.83
N LEU A 72 13.53 -18.37 -3.17
CA LEU A 72 14.85 -18.56 -3.77
C LEU A 72 15.24 -20.04 -3.75
N PRO A 73 16.13 -20.48 -4.66
CA PRO A 73 16.71 -21.82 -4.63
C PRO A 73 17.31 -22.14 -3.25
N PRO A 74 17.23 -23.40 -2.77
CA PRO A 74 17.65 -23.77 -1.42
C PRO A 74 19.08 -23.37 -1.07
N ALA A 75 20.00 -23.40 -2.03
CA ALA A 75 21.40 -23.02 -1.83
C ALA A 75 21.55 -21.51 -1.56
N LEU A 76 20.75 -20.66 -2.21
CA LEU A 76 20.74 -19.20 -2.00
C LEU A 76 19.96 -18.87 -0.72
N ALA A 77 18.81 -19.50 -0.51
CA ALA A 77 18.00 -19.32 0.68
C ALA A 77 18.80 -19.64 1.96
N GLY A 78 19.48 -20.79 1.99
CA GLY A 78 20.29 -21.21 3.14
C GLY A 78 21.45 -20.28 3.47
N GLN A 79 22.06 -19.64 2.46
CA GLN A 79 23.07 -18.61 2.70
C GLN A 79 22.49 -17.35 3.33
N LEU A 80 21.31 -16.91 2.86
CA LEU A 80 20.64 -15.72 3.41
C LEU A 80 20.08 -16.00 4.82
N GLU A 81 19.54 -17.17 5.07
CA GLU A 81 19.04 -17.56 6.40
C GLU A 81 20.16 -17.66 7.45
N ALA A 82 21.39 -17.91 7.03
CA ALA A 82 22.56 -17.93 7.90
C ALA A 82 23.05 -16.52 8.31
N LEU A 83 22.49 -15.44 7.75
CA LEU A 83 22.84 -14.08 8.13
C LEU A 83 22.39 -13.77 9.56
N PRO A 84 23.22 -13.08 10.38
CA PRO A 84 22.81 -12.57 11.68
C PRO A 84 21.55 -11.69 11.60
N GLU A 85 20.67 -11.76 12.60
CA GLU A 85 19.46 -10.94 12.67
C GLU A 85 19.74 -9.42 12.51
N SER A 86 20.82 -8.93 13.11
CA SER A 86 21.25 -7.55 13.01
C SER A 86 21.57 -7.08 11.58
N CYS A 87 21.84 -7.99 10.65
CA CYS A 87 22.02 -7.64 9.25
C CYS A 87 20.71 -7.23 8.60
N TRP A 88 19.61 -7.89 8.95
CA TRP A 88 18.31 -7.65 8.37
C TRP A 88 17.75 -6.26 8.69
N ASP A 89 18.09 -5.70 9.85
CA ASP A 89 17.62 -4.37 10.28
C ASP A 89 18.13 -3.24 9.36
N SER A 90 19.28 -3.43 8.72
CA SER A 90 19.91 -2.39 7.89
C SER A 90 20.14 -2.79 6.43
N LEU A 91 19.87 -4.03 6.01
CA LEU A 91 20.03 -4.53 4.65
C LEU A 91 19.04 -3.85 3.69
N GLN A 92 19.52 -3.21 2.64
CA GLN A 92 18.70 -2.50 1.63
C GLN A 92 18.45 -3.31 0.37
N GLU A 93 19.49 -3.98 -0.13
CA GLU A 93 19.42 -4.73 -1.38
C GLU A 93 20.19 -6.03 -1.26
N ILE A 94 19.69 -7.07 -1.94
CA ILE A 94 20.38 -8.34 -2.18
C ILE A 94 20.63 -8.41 -3.67
N ARG A 95 21.90 -8.57 -4.08
CA ARG A 95 22.27 -8.69 -5.49
C ARG A 95 22.76 -10.08 -5.80
N LEU A 96 22.08 -10.73 -6.71
CA LEU A 96 22.47 -12.02 -7.30
C LEU A 96 23.09 -11.74 -8.67
N GLN A 97 24.33 -12.18 -8.89
CA GLN A 97 25.05 -12.02 -10.15
C GLN A 97 25.71 -13.34 -10.52
N GLU A 98 25.59 -13.75 -11.77
CA GLU A 98 26.22 -14.98 -12.28
C GLU A 98 27.73 -15.01 -12.01
N GLY A 99 28.19 -16.12 -11.48
CA GLY A 99 29.61 -16.37 -11.17
C GLY A 99 30.17 -15.57 -9.99
N ARG A 100 29.34 -14.86 -9.23
CA ARG A 100 29.75 -14.05 -8.07
C ARG A 100 29.03 -14.47 -6.81
N GLU A 101 29.62 -14.15 -5.67
CA GLU A 101 28.93 -14.26 -4.39
C GLU A 101 27.73 -13.32 -4.32
N ILE A 102 26.78 -13.61 -3.43
CA ILE A 102 25.67 -12.70 -3.11
C ILE A 102 26.25 -11.41 -2.55
N TRP A 103 25.85 -10.26 -3.10
CA TRP A 103 26.18 -8.97 -2.54
C TRP A 103 25.05 -8.44 -1.68
N LEU A 104 25.42 -7.94 -0.52
CA LEU A 104 24.54 -7.35 0.49
C LEU A 104 24.82 -5.86 0.57
N ILE A 105 23.81 -5.03 0.29
CA ILE A 105 23.93 -3.58 0.27
C ILE A 105 23.27 -3.00 1.52
N PHE A 106 24.06 -2.26 2.27
CA PHE A 106 23.65 -1.54 3.48
C PHE A 106 23.83 -0.03 3.29
N PRO A 107 23.31 0.83 4.18
CA PRO A 107 23.60 2.25 4.15
C PRO A 107 25.14 2.50 4.22
N GLY A 108 25.68 3.11 3.15
CA GLY A 108 27.09 3.48 3.08
C GLY A 108 28.09 2.34 2.93
N LYS A 109 27.66 1.06 2.83
CA LYS A 109 28.58 -0.08 2.63
C LYS A 109 27.97 -1.19 1.80
N MET A 110 28.86 -1.95 1.16
CA MET A 110 28.54 -3.14 0.38
C MET A 110 29.47 -4.28 0.82
N LEU A 111 28.90 -5.45 1.11
CA LEU A 111 29.64 -6.63 1.55
C LEU A 111 29.26 -7.84 0.68
N SER A 112 30.23 -8.70 0.36
CA SER A 112 29.90 -10.04 -0.14
C SER A 112 29.42 -10.92 1.01
N ILE A 113 28.58 -11.91 0.69
CA ILE A 113 28.05 -12.80 1.72
C ILE A 113 29.17 -13.57 2.45
N GLY A 114 30.27 -13.92 1.77
CA GLY A 114 31.43 -14.57 2.36
C GLY A 114 32.20 -13.70 3.37
N GLN A 115 31.99 -12.39 3.39
CA GLN A 115 32.51 -11.49 4.41
C GLN A 115 31.66 -11.48 5.68
N VAL A 116 30.44 -12.01 5.63
CA VAL A 116 29.48 -12.03 6.74
C VAL A 116 29.31 -13.43 7.32
N ILE A 117 29.26 -14.44 6.46
CA ILE A 117 29.15 -15.86 6.86
C ILE A 117 30.31 -16.69 6.28
N PRO A 118 30.75 -17.74 6.98
CA PRO A 118 31.73 -18.68 6.43
C PRO A 118 31.16 -19.42 5.22
N ASN A 119 32.01 -19.69 4.22
CA ASN A 119 31.69 -20.49 3.04
C ASN A 119 30.63 -19.90 2.10
N GLY A 120 30.65 -18.59 1.88
CA GLY A 120 29.86 -17.94 0.82
C GLY A 120 30.10 -18.66 -0.54
N LYS A 121 29.00 -19.01 -1.23
CA LYS A 121 29.05 -19.66 -2.55
C LYS A 121 28.67 -18.65 -3.62
N THR A 122 29.21 -18.88 -4.82
CA THR A 122 28.86 -18.13 -6.02
C THR A 122 27.49 -18.54 -6.54
N VAL A 123 26.79 -17.58 -7.11
CA VAL A 123 25.46 -17.75 -7.73
C VAL A 123 25.63 -18.30 -9.14
N SER A 124 24.96 -19.38 -9.47
CA SER A 124 24.94 -19.95 -10.82
C SER A 124 23.87 -19.29 -11.68
N ARG A 125 23.98 -19.44 -12.99
CA ARG A 125 22.98 -18.98 -13.96
C ARG A 125 21.62 -19.65 -13.70
N GLU A 126 21.61 -20.94 -13.45
CA GLU A 126 20.42 -21.72 -13.18
C GLU A 126 19.71 -21.21 -11.93
N GLU A 127 20.45 -20.82 -10.89
CA GLU A 127 19.88 -20.24 -9.66
C GLU A 127 19.25 -18.86 -9.92
N ILE A 128 19.81 -18.04 -10.83
CA ILE A 128 19.21 -16.77 -11.26
C ILE A 128 17.89 -17.04 -11.98
N GLU A 129 17.87 -17.95 -12.94
CA GLU A 129 16.68 -18.28 -13.73
C GLU A 129 15.58 -18.90 -12.85
N GLN A 130 15.93 -19.82 -11.94
CA GLN A 130 15.00 -20.38 -10.96
C GLN A 130 14.45 -19.33 -9.99
N SER A 131 15.30 -18.44 -9.49
CA SER A 131 14.89 -17.31 -8.65
C SER A 131 13.89 -16.43 -9.37
N PHE A 132 14.18 -16.04 -10.61
CA PHE A 132 13.29 -15.22 -11.42
C PHE A 132 11.92 -15.88 -11.63
N ALA A 133 11.90 -17.16 -12.03
CA ALA A 133 10.67 -17.90 -12.25
C ALA A 133 9.82 -17.99 -10.96
N ALA A 134 10.45 -18.30 -9.84
CA ALA A 134 9.77 -18.41 -8.54
C ALA A 134 9.27 -17.04 -8.02
N LEU A 135 10.02 -15.97 -8.24
CA LEU A 135 9.61 -14.61 -7.89
C LEU A 135 8.42 -14.12 -8.73
N CYS A 136 8.28 -14.62 -9.96
CA CYS A 136 7.10 -14.42 -10.81
C CYS A 136 5.94 -15.39 -10.48
N ASP A 137 6.00 -16.17 -9.40
CA ASP A 137 5.04 -17.24 -9.09
C ASP A 137 4.81 -18.19 -10.31
N TYR A 138 5.87 -18.45 -11.08
CA TYR A 138 5.89 -19.23 -12.33
C TYR A 138 4.92 -18.70 -13.41
N SER A 139 4.51 -17.44 -13.31
CA SER A 139 3.60 -16.77 -14.24
C SER A 139 4.23 -15.51 -14.85
N VAL A 140 5.31 -15.68 -15.60
CA VAL A 140 6.10 -14.59 -16.19
C VAL A 140 5.24 -13.65 -17.05
N HIS A 141 4.24 -14.18 -17.75
CA HIS A 141 3.34 -13.39 -18.60
C HIS A 141 2.58 -12.30 -17.84
N THR A 142 2.23 -12.53 -16.58
CA THR A 142 1.56 -11.54 -15.73
C THR A 142 2.44 -10.31 -15.47
N PHE A 143 3.75 -10.50 -15.49
CA PHE A 143 4.73 -9.44 -15.22
C PHE A 143 5.34 -8.82 -16.48
N LEU A 144 4.96 -9.27 -17.68
CA LEU A 144 5.51 -8.73 -18.93
C LEU A 144 5.52 -7.19 -19.01
N PRO A 145 4.44 -6.47 -18.62
CA PRO A 145 4.46 -5.01 -18.65
C PRO A 145 5.56 -4.38 -17.78
N GLN A 146 5.95 -5.04 -16.69
CA GLN A 146 7.03 -4.57 -15.82
C GLN A 146 8.40 -5.04 -16.33
N ILE A 147 8.49 -6.27 -16.83
CA ILE A 147 9.74 -6.88 -17.34
C ILE A 147 10.31 -6.06 -18.49
N VAL A 148 9.48 -5.55 -19.40
CA VAL A 148 9.92 -4.67 -20.49
C VAL A 148 10.57 -3.37 -20.00
N HIS A 149 10.25 -2.95 -18.78
CA HIS A 149 10.88 -1.81 -18.09
C HIS A 149 12.07 -2.21 -17.19
N GLY A 150 12.47 -3.49 -17.22
CA GLY A 150 13.64 -4.00 -16.50
C GLY A 150 13.43 -4.27 -15.01
N PHE A 151 12.21 -4.38 -14.54
CA PHE A 151 11.93 -4.69 -13.14
C PHE A 151 10.64 -5.47 -12.96
N LEU A 152 10.46 -6.01 -11.74
CA LEU A 152 9.17 -6.49 -11.20
C LEU A 152 8.99 -5.99 -9.77
N THR A 153 7.71 -5.85 -9.38
CA THR A 153 7.33 -5.63 -7.98
C THR A 153 6.59 -6.87 -7.49
N ILE A 154 7.10 -7.46 -6.41
CA ILE A 154 6.53 -8.68 -5.83
C ILE A 154 5.81 -8.40 -4.51
N GLN A 155 5.15 -9.43 -4.00
CA GLN A 155 4.47 -9.37 -2.70
C GLN A 155 5.41 -8.85 -1.61
N GLY A 156 4.91 -7.96 -0.73
CA GLY A 156 5.72 -7.28 0.28
C GLY A 156 6.28 -5.94 -0.21
N GLY A 157 6.02 -5.56 -1.48
CA GLY A 157 6.50 -4.30 -2.07
C GLY A 157 7.98 -4.33 -2.46
N HIS A 158 8.62 -5.50 -2.43
CA HIS A 158 10.00 -5.65 -2.87
C HIS A 158 10.10 -5.43 -4.38
N ARG A 159 11.08 -4.64 -4.81
CA ARG A 159 11.34 -4.36 -6.22
C ARG A 159 12.57 -5.11 -6.71
N ILE A 160 12.45 -5.81 -7.82
CA ILE A 160 13.51 -6.63 -8.38
C ILE A 160 13.91 -6.06 -9.72
N GLY A 161 15.12 -5.51 -9.81
CA GLY A 161 15.73 -5.10 -11.06
C GLY A 161 16.31 -6.31 -11.80
N LEU A 162 16.13 -6.34 -13.12
CA LEU A 162 16.51 -7.42 -13.99
C LEU A 162 17.71 -7.00 -14.86
N GLY A 163 18.79 -7.76 -14.80
CA GLY A 163 19.92 -7.60 -15.73
C GLY A 163 20.01 -8.81 -16.66
N GLY A 164 20.14 -8.54 -17.94
CA GLY A 164 20.21 -9.57 -18.98
C GLY A 164 20.24 -8.96 -20.37
N THR A 165 19.99 -9.76 -21.42
CA THR A 165 19.97 -9.33 -22.81
C THR A 165 18.56 -8.91 -23.23
N ALA A 166 18.37 -7.65 -23.65
CA ALA A 166 17.09 -7.16 -24.14
C ALA A 166 16.72 -7.80 -25.49
N VAL A 167 15.45 -8.16 -25.65
CA VAL A 167 14.84 -8.49 -26.94
C VAL A 167 14.15 -7.25 -27.45
N VAL A 168 14.57 -6.74 -28.61
CA VAL A 168 14.05 -5.51 -29.19
C VAL A 168 13.31 -5.82 -30.49
N GLN A 169 12.08 -5.29 -30.62
CA GLN A 169 11.28 -5.31 -31.83
C GLN A 169 10.80 -3.89 -32.11
N ASP A 170 10.96 -3.42 -33.34
CA ASP A 170 10.57 -2.07 -33.79
C ASP A 170 11.10 -0.95 -32.85
N GLY A 171 12.35 -1.10 -32.40
CA GLY A 171 13.01 -0.14 -31.50
C GLY A 171 12.50 -0.14 -30.05
N LYS A 172 11.61 -1.06 -29.68
CA LYS A 172 11.09 -1.20 -28.33
C LYS A 172 11.55 -2.50 -27.70
N VAL A 173 11.89 -2.45 -26.40
CA VAL A 173 12.14 -3.67 -25.61
C VAL A 173 10.83 -4.40 -25.42
N THR A 174 10.79 -5.65 -25.83
CA THR A 174 9.62 -6.53 -25.72
C THR A 174 9.79 -7.61 -24.66
N SER A 175 11.01 -7.96 -24.30
CA SER A 175 11.34 -8.95 -23.27
C SER A 175 12.82 -8.85 -22.89
N ILE A 176 13.21 -9.61 -21.87
CA ILE A 176 14.60 -9.82 -21.46
C ILE A 176 14.90 -11.31 -21.53
N ARG A 177 16.04 -11.67 -22.11
CA ARG A 177 16.56 -13.04 -22.15
C ARG A 177 17.93 -13.10 -21.47
N GLU A 178 18.41 -14.32 -21.25
CA GLU A 178 19.74 -14.56 -20.69
C GLU A 178 19.98 -13.70 -19.43
N LEU A 179 19.08 -13.89 -18.44
CA LEU A 179 19.22 -13.18 -17.18
C LEU A 179 20.57 -13.50 -16.54
N SER A 180 21.35 -12.47 -16.24
CA SER A 180 22.67 -12.57 -15.61
C SER A 180 22.70 -11.98 -14.21
N SER A 181 21.68 -11.22 -13.83
CA SER A 181 21.59 -10.66 -12.48
C SER A 181 20.17 -10.30 -12.06
N LEU A 182 19.94 -10.37 -10.75
CA LEU A 182 18.75 -9.87 -10.07
C LEU A 182 19.17 -8.92 -8.94
N ASN A 183 18.58 -7.74 -8.92
CA ASN A 183 18.78 -6.76 -7.83
C ASN A 183 17.51 -6.65 -7.00
N ILE A 184 17.48 -7.33 -5.86
CA ILE A 184 16.32 -7.41 -4.98
C ILE A 184 16.41 -6.24 -3.98
N ARG A 185 15.65 -5.17 -4.22
CA ARG A 185 15.49 -4.06 -3.28
C ARG A 185 14.44 -4.42 -2.25
N LEU A 186 14.86 -4.46 -1.01
CA LEU A 186 13.98 -4.79 0.10
C LEU A 186 13.10 -3.57 0.42
N ALA A 187 11.79 -3.77 0.32
CA ALA A 187 10.86 -2.78 0.84
C ALA A 187 11.06 -2.73 2.36
N ARG A 188 11.53 -1.61 2.86
CA ARG A 188 11.56 -1.34 4.28
C ARG A 188 10.21 -0.80 4.68
N LYS A 189 9.57 -1.47 5.59
CA LYS A 189 8.51 -0.85 6.36
C LYS A 189 9.20 0.06 7.38
N GLN A 190 9.41 1.30 7.00
CA GLN A 190 9.64 2.39 7.95
C GLN A 190 8.28 2.84 8.52
N ASP A 191 7.41 1.88 8.79
CA ASP A 191 6.21 2.18 9.53
C ASP A 191 6.66 2.33 10.98
N ASN A 192 6.83 3.57 11.42
CA ASN A 192 6.75 3.89 12.85
C ASN A 192 5.25 3.91 13.17
N PRO A 193 4.69 2.84 13.74
CA PRO A 193 3.25 2.71 13.96
C PRO A 193 2.70 3.82 14.82
N GLU A 194 3.46 4.23 15.83
CA GLU A 194 3.10 5.30 16.76
C GLU A 194 3.03 6.65 16.06
N GLU A 195 4.00 6.94 15.18
CA GLU A 195 4.01 8.18 14.40
C GLU A 195 2.85 8.23 13.40
N VAL A 196 2.57 7.12 12.73
CA VAL A 196 1.42 7.02 11.80
C VAL A 196 0.10 7.19 12.54
N GLU A 197 -0.06 6.56 13.69
CA GLU A 197 -1.27 6.71 14.51
C GLU A 197 -1.43 8.15 15.00
N LYS A 198 -0.35 8.78 15.44
CA LYS A 198 -0.32 10.18 15.86
C LYS A 198 -0.69 11.12 14.71
N ILE A 199 -0.10 10.91 13.52
CA ILE A 199 -0.44 11.67 12.31
C ILE A 199 -1.91 11.43 11.94
N GLY A 200 -2.37 10.19 11.90
CA GLY A 200 -3.74 9.84 11.57
C GLY A 200 -4.74 10.47 12.54
N ARG A 201 -4.49 10.42 13.84
CA ARG A 201 -5.32 11.09 14.84
C ARG A 201 -5.34 12.60 14.63
N SER A 202 -4.20 13.24 14.41
CA SER A 202 -4.12 14.70 14.18
C SER A 202 -4.81 15.14 12.88
N LEU A 203 -4.78 14.31 11.84
CA LEU A 203 -5.44 14.61 10.57
C LEU A 203 -6.97 14.47 10.66
N PHE A 204 -7.46 13.44 11.36
CA PHE A 204 -8.85 13.01 11.35
C PHE A 204 -9.55 13.10 12.71
N ASP A 205 -9.03 13.91 13.63
CA ASP A 205 -9.60 14.17 14.97
C ASP A 205 -11.03 14.71 14.93
N ARG A 206 -11.28 15.61 13.97
CA ARG A 206 -12.60 16.25 13.76
C ARG A 206 -13.50 15.45 12.81
N GLY A 207 -13.06 14.31 12.31
CA GLY A 207 -13.78 13.47 11.35
C GLY A 207 -13.03 13.28 10.04
N LEU A 208 -13.70 12.65 9.07
CA LEU A 208 -13.11 12.38 7.76
C LEU A 208 -13.04 13.66 6.93
N CYS A 209 -11.85 14.00 6.46
CA CYS A 209 -11.56 15.14 5.59
C CYS A 209 -10.65 14.71 4.42
N SER A 210 -10.54 15.55 3.38
CA SER A 210 -9.59 15.33 2.30
C SER A 210 -8.21 15.87 2.69
N VAL A 211 -7.17 15.06 2.49
CA VAL A 211 -5.80 15.38 2.89
C VAL A 211 -4.85 15.21 1.72
N LEU A 212 -4.07 16.25 1.42
CA LEU A 212 -2.99 16.20 0.44
C LEU A 212 -1.64 16.04 1.15
N ILE A 213 -0.89 14.99 0.81
CA ILE A 213 0.43 14.70 1.36
C ILE A 213 1.48 15.24 0.41
N ALA A 214 2.19 16.28 0.82
CA ALA A 214 3.29 16.87 0.07
C ALA A 214 4.65 16.40 0.60
N GLY A 215 5.61 16.18 -0.29
CA GLY A 215 6.98 15.82 0.10
C GLY A 215 7.85 15.50 -1.11
N GLU A 216 9.16 15.55 -0.93
CA GLU A 216 10.16 15.18 -1.93
C GLU A 216 10.11 13.69 -2.30
N PRO A 217 10.74 13.26 -3.42
CA PRO A 217 11.03 11.86 -3.67
C PRO A 217 11.75 11.22 -2.48
N GLY A 218 11.31 10.02 -2.05
CA GLY A 218 11.93 9.33 -0.91
C GLY A 218 11.48 9.82 0.48
N SER A 219 10.65 10.87 0.59
CA SER A 219 10.17 11.37 1.88
C SER A 219 9.16 10.46 2.61
N GLY A 220 8.77 9.32 2.02
CA GLY A 220 7.89 8.34 2.67
C GLY A 220 6.40 8.49 2.35
N LYS A 221 6.01 9.30 1.33
CA LYS A 221 4.59 9.51 0.93
C LYS A 221 3.81 8.21 0.73
N THR A 222 4.32 7.31 -0.11
CA THR A 222 3.65 6.03 -0.41
C THR A 222 3.54 5.13 0.82
N THR A 223 4.56 5.14 1.67
CA THR A 223 4.54 4.43 2.96
C THR A 223 3.45 4.97 3.88
N LEU A 224 3.35 6.29 3.98
CA LEU A 224 2.32 6.92 4.80
C LEU A 224 0.91 6.72 4.21
N LEU A 225 0.73 6.81 2.88
CA LEU A 225 -0.54 6.47 2.22
C LEU A 225 -1.01 5.05 2.55
N ARG A 226 -0.08 4.08 2.53
CA ARG A 226 -0.34 2.69 2.91
C ARG A 226 -0.83 2.59 4.36
N ALA A 227 -0.13 3.23 5.27
CA ALA A 227 -0.46 3.20 6.68
C ALA A 227 -1.79 3.90 6.98
N LEU A 228 -2.06 5.04 6.33
CA LEU A 228 -3.35 5.74 6.42
C LEU A 228 -4.49 4.94 5.78
N ALA A 229 -4.25 4.17 4.71
CA ALA A 229 -5.25 3.28 4.13
C ALA A 229 -5.74 2.26 5.16
N PHE A 230 -4.83 1.66 5.90
CA PHE A 230 -5.19 0.76 7.00
C PHE A 230 -5.88 1.52 8.14
N PHE A 231 -5.31 2.62 8.62
CA PHE A 231 -5.86 3.42 9.71
C PHE A 231 -7.31 3.85 9.43
N LEU A 232 -7.57 4.38 8.24
CA LEU A 232 -8.89 4.84 7.84
C LEU A 232 -9.88 3.69 7.63
N SER A 233 -9.42 2.54 7.10
CA SER A 233 -10.28 1.39 6.84
C SER A 233 -10.91 0.77 8.09
N GLN A 234 -10.36 1.08 9.27
CA GLN A 234 -10.93 0.62 10.55
C GLN A 234 -12.25 1.33 10.90
N ARG A 235 -12.53 2.48 10.27
CA ARG A 235 -13.70 3.31 10.59
C ARG A 235 -14.55 3.67 9.38
N TRP A 236 -13.95 3.73 8.19
CA TRP A 236 -14.59 4.18 6.95
C TRP A 236 -14.40 3.17 5.82
N ARG A 237 -15.28 3.24 4.83
CA ARG A 237 -15.11 2.50 3.59
C ARG A 237 -14.04 3.18 2.75
N VAL A 238 -12.90 2.52 2.60
CA VAL A 238 -11.73 3.00 1.89
C VAL A 238 -11.61 2.27 0.57
N THR A 239 -11.38 2.99 -0.51
CA THR A 239 -10.92 2.40 -1.77
C THR A 239 -9.54 2.98 -2.12
N VAL A 240 -8.57 2.11 -2.35
CA VAL A 240 -7.25 2.51 -2.83
C VAL A 240 -7.18 2.31 -4.34
N VAL A 241 -6.87 3.37 -5.07
CA VAL A 241 -6.54 3.32 -6.50
C VAL A 241 -5.02 3.24 -6.62
N ASP A 242 -4.53 2.03 -6.83
CA ASP A 242 -3.11 1.68 -6.80
C ASP A 242 -2.63 1.29 -8.20
N GLU A 243 -2.35 2.31 -9.02
CA GLU A 243 -1.98 2.13 -10.43
C GLU A 243 -0.70 1.31 -10.58
N ARG A 244 0.30 1.53 -9.72
CA ARG A 244 1.61 0.88 -9.78
C ARG A 244 1.74 -0.35 -8.87
N GLY A 245 0.75 -0.63 -8.02
CA GLY A 245 0.81 -1.71 -7.03
C GLY A 245 1.79 -1.45 -5.88
N GLU A 246 2.04 -0.18 -5.56
CA GLU A 246 3.02 0.26 -4.56
C GLU A 246 2.39 0.58 -3.19
N ILE A 247 1.08 0.88 -3.15
CA ILE A 247 0.40 1.28 -1.91
C ILE A 247 -0.03 0.06 -1.10
N VAL A 248 -0.77 -0.86 -1.72
CA VAL A 248 -1.38 -1.98 -1.00
C VAL A 248 -0.77 -3.31 -1.41
N ASP A 249 -0.24 -4.03 -0.45
CA ASP A 249 0.17 -5.43 -0.61
C ASP A 249 -0.92 -6.40 -0.08
N ARG A 250 -0.76 -7.70 -0.37
CA ARG A 250 -1.67 -8.73 0.14
C ARG A 250 -1.65 -8.80 1.67
N GLY A 251 -0.54 -8.42 2.29
CA GLY A 251 -0.38 -8.38 3.73
C GLY A 251 -1.29 -7.33 4.38
N LEU A 252 -1.44 -6.16 3.78
CA LEU A 252 -2.33 -5.11 4.25
C LEU A 252 -3.80 -5.56 4.21
N LEU A 253 -4.22 -6.20 3.11
CA LEU A 253 -5.58 -6.74 2.97
C LEU A 253 -5.92 -7.78 4.06
N SER A 254 -4.93 -8.54 4.52
CA SER A 254 -5.12 -9.54 5.57
C SER A 254 -5.26 -8.97 6.98
N LEU A 255 -5.01 -7.65 7.19
CA LEU A 255 -5.15 -7.01 8.50
C LEU A 255 -6.60 -6.73 8.91
N GLY A 256 -7.54 -6.86 7.97
CA GLY A 256 -8.93 -6.51 8.19
C GLY A 256 -9.21 -5.03 7.89
N GLY A 257 -10.42 -4.58 8.18
CA GLY A 257 -10.91 -3.26 7.83
C GLY A 257 -11.76 -3.26 6.55
N CYS A 258 -12.47 -2.17 6.29
CA CYS A 258 -13.29 -2.01 5.08
C CYS A 258 -12.45 -1.36 3.98
N LEU A 259 -11.64 -2.17 3.28
CA LEU A 259 -10.65 -1.74 2.30
C LEU A 259 -10.81 -2.48 0.98
N ASP A 260 -11.13 -1.72 -0.07
CA ASP A 260 -11.13 -2.19 -1.45
C ASP A 260 -9.90 -1.66 -2.20
N VAL A 261 -9.40 -2.42 -3.18
CA VAL A 261 -8.21 -2.03 -3.96
C VAL A 261 -8.45 -2.22 -5.44
N LEU A 262 -8.31 -1.13 -6.19
CA LEU A 262 -8.28 -1.12 -7.65
C LEU A 262 -6.81 -1.05 -8.10
N ARG A 263 -6.25 -2.19 -8.49
CA ARG A 263 -4.83 -2.30 -8.88
C ARG A 263 -4.67 -2.29 -10.39
N GLY A 264 -3.64 -1.56 -10.88
CA GLY A 264 -3.31 -1.51 -12.30
C GLY A 264 -4.29 -0.69 -13.15
N TYR A 265 -5.27 -0.05 -12.54
CA TYR A 265 -6.13 0.91 -13.23
C TYR A 265 -5.38 2.23 -13.43
N PRO A 266 -5.42 2.83 -14.64
CA PRO A 266 -5.05 4.23 -14.80
C PRO A 266 -5.84 5.08 -13.79
N LYS A 267 -5.16 5.98 -13.10
CA LYS A 267 -5.72 6.70 -11.93
C LYS A 267 -7.09 7.35 -12.19
N PRO A 268 -7.28 8.10 -13.31
CA PRO A 268 -8.59 8.69 -13.62
C PRO A 268 -9.70 7.65 -13.74
N ALA A 269 -9.44 6.55 -14.44
CA ALA A 269 -10.40 5.46 -14.62
C ALA A 269 -10.70 4.73 -13.31
N GLY A 270 -9.66 4.49 -12.49
CA GLY A 270 -9.79 3.88 -11.18
C GLY A 270 -10.61 4.70 -10.20
N ILE A 271 -10.40 6.02 -10.14
CA ILE A 271 -11.19 6.93 -9.30
C ILE A 271 -12.68 6.89 -9.70
N LEU A 272 -12.97 7.01 -10.99
CA LEU A 272 -14.33 6.97 -11.50
C LEU A 272 -15.01 5.61 -11.21
N GLN A 273 -14.28 4.52 -11.42
CA GLN A 273 -14.75 3.16 -11.11
C GLN A 273 -15.03 2.99 -9.62
N ALA A 274 -14.13 3.44 -8.74
CA ALA A 274 -14.31 3.41 -7.29
C ALA A 274 -15.62 4.06 -6.87
N VAL A 275 -15.85 5.30 -7.29
CA VAL A 275 -17.04 6.07 -6.93
C VAL A 275 -18.33 5.40 -7.44
N ARG A 276 -18.32 4.89 -8.67
CA ARG A 276 -19.52 4.30 -9.30
C ARG A 276 -19.91 2.93 -8.74
N THR A 277 -18.93 2.14 -8.29
CA THR A 277 -19.19 0.71 -8.00
C THR A 277 -18.94 0.29 -6.56
N LEU A 278 -18.03 0.98 -5.83
CA LEU A 278 -17.61 0.56 -4.50
C LEU A 278 -18.17 1.47 -3.38
N SER A 279 -18.81 2.59 -3.73
CA SER A 279 -19.41 3.54 -2.78
C SER A 279 -18.46 3.91 -1.61
N PRO A 280 -17.22 4.35 -1.89
CA PRO A 280 -16.27 4.68 -0.85
C PRO A 280 -16.69 5.94 -0.10
N GLN A 281 -16.27 6.07 1.16
CA GLN A 281 -16.29 7.33 1.90
C GLN A 281 -14.99 8.11 1.66
N VAL A 282 -13.90 7.38 1.45
CA VAL A 282 -12.60 7.96 1.10
C VAL A 282 -11.90 7.14 0.01
N VAL A 283 -11.34 7.84 -0.97
CA VAL A 283 -10.46 7.27 -1.98
C VAL A 283 -9.02 7.69 -1.66
N ILE A 284 -8.14 6.72 -1.67
CA ILE A 284 -6.71 6.94 -1.52
C ILE A 284 -6.05 6.67 -2.86
N CYS A 285 -5.25 7.61 -3.34
CA CYS A 285 -4.46 7.42 -4.55
C CYS A 285 -3.04 7.96 -4.36
N ASP A 286 -2.12 7.39 -5.15
CA ASP A 286 -0.75 7.86 -5.19
C ASP A 286 -0.67 9.23 -5.90
N GLU A 287 0.50 9.65 -6.20
CA GLU A 287 0.91 10.93 -6.75
C GLU A 287 -0.03 11.54 -7.82
N LEU A 288 -0.48 12.77 -7.57
CA LEU A 288 -1.19 13.59 -8.55
C LEU A 288 -0.16 14.28 -9.46
N GLY A 289 0.19 13.64 -10.56
CA GLY A 289 1.24 14.08 -11.48
C GLY A 289 0.74 15.01 -12.60
N THR A 290 -0.53 14.87 -13.03
CA THR A 290 -1.07 15.56 -14.19
C THR A 290 -2.33 16.36 -13.87
N LEU A 291 -2.63 17.38 -14.70
CA LEU A 291 -3.89 18.12 -14.59
C LEU A 291 -5.10 17.23 -14.86
N ALA A 292 -5.00 16.29 -15.80
CA ALA A 292 -6.09 15.38 -16.12
C ALA A 292 -6.48 14.48 -14.92
N GLU A 293 -5.50 14.01 -14.16
CA GLU A 293 -5.76 13.26 -12.90
C GLU A 293 -6.45 14.15 -11.87
N THR A 294 -6.03 15.41 -11.78
CA THR A 294 -6.61 16.39 -10.86
C THR A 294 -8.07 16.69 -11.20
N GLU A 295 -8.40 16.89 -12.48
CA GLU A 295 -9.77 17.12 -12.95
C GLU A 295 -10.70 15.94 -12.65
N GLN A 296 -10.24 14.70 -12.83
CA GLN A 296 -11.03 13.52 -12.51
C GLN A 296 -11.25 13.36 -10.99
N LEU A 297 -10.25 13.71 -10.19
CA LEU A 297 -10.38 13.73 -8.73
C LEU A 297 -11.46 14.76 -8.32
N LEU A 298 -11.47 15.95 -8.92
CA LEU A 298 -12.46 16.98 -8.64
C LEU A 298 -13.89 16.52 -8.95
N GLN A 299 -14.10 15.80 -10.04
CA GLN A 299 -15.40 15.22 -10.35
C GLN A 299 -15.88 14.27 -9.23
N ALA A 300 -14.98 13.48 -8.65
CA ALA A 300 -15.32 12.57 -7.59
C ALA A 300 -15.51 13.26 -6.23
N VAL A 301 -14.75 14.32 -5.94
CA VAL A 301 -14.97 15.19 -4.76
C VAL A 301 -16.40 15.77 -4.77
N ASN A 302 -16.86 16.23 -5.93
CA ASN A 302 -18.22 16.77 -6.10
C ASN A 302 -19.32 15.71 -5.84
N CYS A 303 -18.99 14.42 -5.85
CA CYS A 303 -19.89 13.33 -5.43
C CYS A 303 -19.88 13.08 -3.90
N GLY A 304 -19.19 13.91 -3.12
CA GLY A 304 -19.13 13.81 -1.65
C GLY A 304 -18.11 12.82 -1.11
N VAL A 305 -17.23 12.30 -1.95
CA VAL A 305 -16.14 11.38 -1.55
C VAL A 305 -14.95 12.20 -1.07
N ARG A 306 -14.34 11.80 0.05
CA ARG A 306 -13.09 12.39 0.55
C ARG A 306 -11.88 11.75 -0.11
N PHE A 307 -10.77 12.49 -0.17
CA PHE A 307 -9.54 12.02 -0.80
C PHE A 307 -8.34 12.11 0.12
N VAL A 308 -7.47 11.11 0.05
CA VAL A 308 -6.11 11.18 0.57
C VAL A 308 -5.19 10.90 -0.62
N ALA A 309 -4.45 11.91 -1.05
CA ALA A 309 -3.57 11.82 -2.21
C ALA A 309 -2.19 12.38 -1.91
N SER A 310 -1.20 12.05 -2.74
CA SER A 310 0.12 12.66 -2.62
C SER A 310 0.49 13.54 -3.81
N ILE A 311 1.41 14.47 -3.57
CA ILE A 311 1.98 15.36 -4.57
C ILE A 311 3.46 15.59 -4.28
N HIS A 312 4.26 15.77 -5.33
CA HIS A 312 5.66 16.15 -5.16
C HIS A 312 5.78 17.64 -4.86
N ALA A 313 6.24 18.00 -3.66
CA ALA A 313 6.68 19.33 -3.30
C ALA A 313 7.51 19.24 -2.01
N GLY A 314 8.72 19.78 -2.01
CA GLY A 314 9.62 19.79 -0.86
C GLY A 314 9.31 20.90 0.14
N SER A 315 8.57 21.92 -0.27
CA SER A 315 8.13 23.03 0.57
C SER A 315 6.73 23.49 0.18
N LEU A 316 6.16 24.34 1.04
CA LEU A 316 4.86 24.94 0.76
C LEU A 316 4.91 25.90 -0.44
N GLU A 317 6.00 26.66 -0.57
CA GLU A 317 6.20 27.57 -1.71
C GLU A 317 6.27 26.80 -3.03
N GLU A 318 6.91 25.64 -3.06
CA GLU A 318 6.92 24.75 -4.22
C GLU A 318 5.51 24.22 -4.51
N LEU A 319 4.79 23.81 -3.48
CA LEU A 319 3.42 23.29 -3.60
C LEU A 319 2.50 24.33 -4.24
N PHE A 320 2.55 25.59 -3.78
CA PHE A 320 1.73 26.68 -4.31
C PHE A 320 1.98 27.01 -5.77
N ARG A 321 3.18 26.76 -6.27
CA ARG A 321 3.53 26.98 -7.68
C ARG A 321 3.03 25.86 -8.60
N ARG A 322 2.58 24.72 -8.02
CA ARG A 322 2.08 23.60 -8.81
C ARG A 322 0.70 23.89 -9.41
N PRO A 323 0.52 23.82 -10.74
CA PRO A 323 -0.80 24.06 -11.35
C PRO A 323 -1.88 23.11 -10.83
N GLN A 324 -1.52 21.86 -10.52
CA GLN A 324 -2.42 20.88 -9.92
C GLN A 324 -2.95 21.38 -8.57
N PHE A 325 -2.06 21.89 -7.73
CA PHE A 325 -2.45 22.39 -6.41
C PHE A 325 -3.31 23.65 -6.51
N GLN A 326 -2.97 24.58 -7.39
CA GLN A 326 -3.77 25.78 -7.62
C GLN A 326 -5.22 25.45 -8.03
N LEU A 327 -5.38 24.44 -8.89
CA LEU A 327 -6.70 23.95 -9.29
C LEU A 327 -7.44 23.32 -8.11
N LEU A 328 -6.77 22.48 -7.32
CA LEU A 328 -7.34 21.82 -6.14
C LEU A 328 -7.73 22.82 -5.05
N GLN A 329 -6.95 23.87 -4.85
CA GLN A 329 -7.22 24.94 -3.90
C GLN A 329 -8.44 25.76 -4.34
N LYS A 330 -8.49 26.19 -5.60
CA LYS A 330 -9.61 26.93 -6.16
C LYS A 330 -10.94 26.21 -5.96
N GLU A 331 -10.95 24.89 -6.15
CA GLU A 331 -12.14 24.06 -6.03
C GLU A 331 -12.34 23.52 -4.58
N LYS A 332 -11.50 23.94 -3.62
CA LYS A 332 -11.55 23.51 -2.20
C LYS A 332 -11.61 21.99 -2.02
N ALA A 333 -10.84 21.27 -2.84
CA ALA A 333 -10.89 19.80 -2.90
C ALA A 333 -10.26 19.13 -1.69
N PHE A 334 -9.35 19.81 -1.01
CA PHE A 334 -8.67 19.32 0.19
C PHE A 334 -8.84 20.32 1.34
N GLU A 335 -9.03 19.81 2.53
CA GLU A 335 -9.11 20.61 3.75
C GLU A 335 -7.74 20.79 4.41
N LYS A 336 -6.88 19.79 4.31
CA LYS A 336 -5.57 19.79 4.97
C LYS A 336 -4.43 19.44 4.02
N VAL A 337 -3.26 20.01 4.27
CA VAL A 337 -1.98 19.59 3.69
C VAL A 337 -1.09 19.06 4.79
N LEU A 338 -0.57 17.85 4.60
CA LEU A 338 0.50 17.29 5.41
C LEU A 338 1.80 17.42 4.62
N LEU A 339 2.72 18.25 5.10
CA LEU A 339 4.07 18.35 4.54
C LEU A 339 4.99 17.37 5.25
N LEU A 340 5.66 16.52 4.50
CA LEU A 340 6.67 15.60 5.02
C LEU A 340 8.06 16.25 5.03
N ARG A 341 8.90 15.81 5.95
CA ARG A 341 10.34 16.10 5.93
C ARG A 341 10.98 15.42 4.73
N GLY A 342 12.18 15.85 4.37
CA GLY A 342 12.94 15.30 3.25
C GLY A 342 13.29 13.82 3.39
N ALA A 343 14.02 13.29 2.41
CA ALA A 343 14.41 11.88 2.33
C ALA A 343 15.30 11.39 3.52
N ASP A 344 15.93 12.32 4.25
CA ASP A 344 16.74 11.99 5.42
C ASP A 344 15.90 11.56 6.64
N LEU A 345 14.64 11.99 6.70
CA LEU A 345 13.69 11.69 7.77
C LEU A 345 12.35 11.23 7.21
N PRO A 346 12.34 10.12 6.44
CA PRO A 346 11.16 9.68 5.72
C PRO A 346 10.02 9.30 6.66
N GLY A 347 8.77 9.64 6.26
CA GLY A 347 7.56 9.38 7.02
C GLY A 347 7.31 10.34 8.18
N GLN A 348 8.21 11.28 8.46
CA GLN A 348 8.01 12.28 9.50
C GLN A 348 7.30 13.52 8.96
N ALA A 349 6.34 14.02 9.72
CA ALA A 349 5.65 15.27 9.41
C ALA A 349 6.55 16.48 9.70
N ALA A 350 6.67 17.39 8.74
CA ALA A 350 7.18 18.73 8.96
C ALA A 350 6.09 19.65 9.54
N GLY A 351 4.84 19.45 9.12
CA GLY A 351 3.68 20.16 9.62
C GLY A 351 2.37 19.69 8.98
N ILE A 352 1.27 19.99 9.66
CA ILE A 352 -0.10 19.84 9.14
C ILE A 352 -0.68 21.24 9.05
N PHE A 353 -1.25 21.57 7.89
CA PHE A 353 -1.74 22.91 7.57
C PHE A 353 -3.18 22.80 7.08
N GLU A 354 -4.06 23.67 7.59
CA GLU A 354 -5.42 23.83 7.10
C GLU A 354 -5.41 24.84 5.93
N ILE A 355 -6.03 24.50 4.80
CA ILE A 355 -5.95 25.34 3.59
C ILE A 355 -6.72 26.64 3.76
N GLU A 356 -7.81 26.64 4.54
CA GLU A 356 -8.61 27.85 4.81
C GLU A 356 -7.85 28.93 5.58
N ASP A 357 -6.88 28.56 6.42
CA ASP A 357 -6.11 29.53 7.21
C ASP A 357 -5.12 30.32 6.33
N TRP A 358 -4.76 29.80 5.18
CA TRP A 358 -3.81 30.45 4.27
C TRP A 358 -4.45 31.48 3.35
N GLU A 359 -5.69 31.27 2.94
CA GLU A 359 -6.46 32.29 2.20
C GLU A 359 -6.51 33.61 2.99
N ARG A 360 -6.63 33.52 4.34
CA ARG A 360 -6.64 34.68 5.23
C ARG A 360 -5.29 35.37 5.42
N GLN A 361 -4.18 34.64 5.24
CA GLN A 361 -2.82 35.19 5.40
C GLN A 361 -2.30 35.83 4.11
N VAL A 362 -2.82 35.49 2.95
CA VAL A 362 -2.43 36.04 1.65
C VAL A 362 -3.26 37.28 1.29
N GLU A 363 -4.46 37.41 1.85
CA GLU A 363 -5.35 38.56 1.62
C GLU A 363 -5.17 39.73 2.65
N GLY A 364 -4.35 39.56 3.68
CA GLY A 364 -4.01 40.57 4.69
C GLY A 364 -2.56 41.06 4.56
#